data_49d964cd4171e5324c508d72649ad6d9
#
_entry.id   49d964cd4171e5324c508d72649ad6d9
#
_cell.length_a   1.000
_cell.length_b   1.000
_cell.length_c   1.000
_cell.angle_alpha   90.00
_cell.angle_beta   90.00
_cell.angle_gamma   90.00
#
_symmetry.space_group_name_H-M   'P 1'
#
loop_
_entity.id
_entity.type
_entity.pdbx_description
1 polymer ?
#
loop_
_entity_poly.entity_id
_entity_poly.type
_entity_poly.pdbx_seq_one_letter_code
_entity_poly.pdbx_strand_id
1 'polypeptide(L)'
;SPEGTASCILGTSSGIHPHHAKRYIRRVQANKLENIYQHFKESNPRACAESVWSANDSDDVICFCIEVPDGSKLKNKVSAIDLLGCVKTAQQNWVMVGRNESLCVKPFLQHNVSNTINVKPEEWHDVEKFIYKNRKFFCGVSLLPVSGDKDYPQAPFSTVYLPSEMVSHYGDGAMFVSGLIEVALNLWEDNLWAACDGLLGIGTRIKGNGKREWVERCKKFAKKYMDGDIKRLTYCMKDVYNWKEWVDMKREYKSVDYTTCIEQEDNVVPEQEIACANGACEII
;
A
#
# COMPACT_ATOMS: atom_id res chain seq x y z
N SER A 1 -17.88 6.75 0.57
CA SER A 1 -16.47 6.81 0.22
C SER A 1 -15.64 6.42 1.43
N PRO A 2 -14.63 5.57 1.31
CA PRO A 2 -13.69 5.33 2.38
C PRO A 2 -12.97 6.65 2.69
N GLU A 3 -12.92 7.02 3.95
CA GLU A 3 -12.30 8.28 4.40
C GLU A 3 -10.77 8.14 4.48
N GLY A 4 -10.11 8.11 3.34
CA GLY A 4 -8.66 7.95 3.25
C GLY A 4 -7.90 9.02 4.05
N THR A 5 -8.15 10.29 3.77
CA THR A 5 -7.48 11.43 4.40
C THR A 5 -7.85 11.59 5.87
N ALA A 6 -9.14 11.57 6.22
CA ALA A 6 -9.58 11.71 7.60
C ALA A 6 -9.05 10.57 8.50
N SER A 7 -8.97 9.33 7.97
CA SER A 7 -8.40 8.22 8.71
C SER A 7 -6.91 8.39 9.02
N CYS A 8 -6.16 9.08 8.16
CA CYS A 8 -4.76 9.42 8.43
C CYS A 8 -4.64 10.36 9.63
N ILE A 9 -5.44 11.43 9.64
CA ILE A 9 -5.46 12.43 10.72
C ILE A 9 -5.85 11.78 12.05
N LEU A 10 -6.84 10.88 12.02
CA LEU A 10 -7.33 10.19 13.21
C LEU A 10 -6.47 8.99 13.64
N GLY A 11 -5.47 8.61 12.85
CA GLY A 11 -4.63 7.44 13.13
C GLY A 11 -5.40 6.11 13.11
N THR A 12 -6.50 6.04 12.35
CA THR A 12 -7.37 4.86 12.24
C THR A 12 -7.26 4.20 10.87
N SER A 13 -7.87 3.03 10.72
CA SER A 13 -8.09 2.45 9.39
C SER A 13 -9.18 3.21 8.64
N SER A 14 -9.17 3.13 7.31
CA SER A 14 -10.14 3.82 6.46
C SER A 14 -11.50 3.15 6.53
N GLY A 15 -12.53 3.87 6.97
CA GLY A 15 -13.90 3.38 7.07
C GLY A 15 -14.02 2.09 7.89
N ILE A 16 -14.61 1.05 7.30
CA ILE A 16 -14.78 -0.27 7.92
C ILE A 16 -13.65 -1.25 7.59
N HIS A 17 -12.61 -0.80 6.85
CA HIS A 17 -11.52 -1.68 6.45
C HIS A 17 -10.61 -2.01 7.64
N PRO A 18 -10.03 -3.23 7.70
CA PRO A 18 -8.96 -3.53 8.62
C PRO A 18 -7.68 -2.77 8.23
N HIS A 19 -6.76 -2.61 9.18
CA HIS A 19 -5.43 -2.10 8.86
C HIS A 19 -4.69 -3.04 7.91
N HIS A 20 -3.85 -2.47 7.04
CA HIS A 20 -3.09 -3.24 6.05
C HIS A 20 -2.23 -4.33 6.68
N ALA A 21 -1.42 -3.97 7.67
CA ALA A 21 -0.56 -4.86 8.44
C ALA A 21 -0.27 -4.27 9.83
N LYS A 22 0.44 -4.99 10.70
CA LYS A 22 0.88 -4.47 12.01
C LYS A 22 1.81 -3.27 11.86
N ARG A 23 2.71 -3.32 10.88
CA ARG A 23 3.62 -2.25 10.46
C ARG A 23 3.59 -2.15 8.94
N TYR A 24 3.50 -0.94 8.44
CA TYR A 24 3.52 -0.71 7.00
C TYR A 24 3.97 0.71 6.66
N ILE A 25 4.50 0.87 5.47
CA ILE A 25 4.73 2.18 4.86
C ILE A 25 3.46 2.52 4.10
N ARG A 26 2.83 3.64 4.44
CA ARG A 26 1.74 4.22 3.66
C ARG A 26 2.31 5.30 2.76
N ARG A 27 1.96 5.25 1.49
CA ARG A 27 2.35 6.25 0.50
C ARG A 27 1.16 7.07 0.08
N VAL A 28 1.38 8.39 0.00
CA VAL A 28 0.38 9.36 -0.43
C VAL A 28 1.05 10.25 -1.46
N GLN A 29 0.40 10.43 -2.61
CA GLN A 29 0.87 11.40 -3.60
C GLN A 29 0.58 12.82 -3.10
N ALA A 30 1.50 13.73 -3.40
CA ALA A 30 1.39 15.14 -3.11
C ALA A 30 1.90 15.93 -4.32
N ASN A 31 1.22 16.98 -4.68
CA ASN A 31 1.66 17.86 -5.74
C ASN A 31 2.91 18.63 -5.30
N LYS A 32 3.93 18.67 -6.15
CA LYS A 32 5.22 19.32 -5.85
C LYS A 32 5.09 20.83 -5.61
N LEU A 33 4.01 21.46 -6.09
CA LEU A 33 3.75 22.89 -5.95
C LEU A 33 3.01 23.25 -4.65
N GLU A 34 2.47 22.28 -3.93
CA GLU A 34 1.80 22.53 -2.65
C GLU A 34 2.77 23.05 -1.59
N ASN A 35 2.49 24.23 -1.03
CA ASN A 35 3.32 24.84 0.00
C ASN A 35 3.46 23.95 1.24
N ILE A 36 2.39 23.29 1.67
CA ILE A 36 2.40 22.35 2.81
C ILE A 36 3.33 21.17 2.52
N TYR A 37 3.30 20.65 1.30
CA TYR A 37 4.19 19.56 0.90
C TYR A 37 5.66 20.00 0.91
N GLN A 38 5.98 21.15 0.34
CA GLN A 38 7.35 21.68 0.32
C GLN A 38 7.87 21.90 1.74
N HIS A 39 7.06 22.48 2.61
CA HIS A 39 7.39 22.68 4.02
C HIS A 39 7.66 21.36 4.77
N PHE A 40 6.88 20.32 4.48
CA PHE A 40 7.14 18.98 5.00
C PHE A 40 8.45 18.40 4.46
N LYS A 41 8.69 18.51 3.14
CA LYS A 41 9.86 17.96 2.47
C LYS A 41 11.17 18.56 2.95
N GLU A 42 11.21 19.87 3.25
CA GLU A 42 12.38 20.55 3.83
C GLU A 42 12.82 19.90 5.15
N SER A 43 11.86 19.52 5.98
CA SER A 43 12.14 18.89 7.28
C SER A 43 12.37 17.37 7.17
N ASN A 44 11.72 16.70 6.23
CA ASN A 44 11.67 15.26 6.08
C ASN A 44 11.95 14.78 4.64
N PRO A 45 13.11 15.16 4.05
CA PRO A 45 13.40 14.85 2.64
C PRO A 45 13.44 13.33 2.39
N ARG A 46 13.87 12.52 3.37
CA ARG A 46 13.91 11.06 3.23
C ARG A 46 12.53 10.42 3.13
N ALA A 47 11.50 11.06 3.67
CA ALA A 47 10.13 10.57 3.55
C ALA A 47 9.47 10.91 2.21
N CYS A 48 10.16 11.65 1.33
CA CYS A 48 9.66 12.10 0.05
C CYS A 48 10.46 11.48 -1.09
N ALA A 49 9.77 10.98 -2.10
CA ALA A 49 10.37 10.40 -3.30
C ALA A 49 9.58 10.84 -4.54
N GLU A 50 10.22 10.86 -5.69
CA GLU A 50 9.53 11.10 -6.97
C GLU A 50 8.47 10.02 -7.21
N SER A 51 7.30 10.43 -7.68
CA SER A 51 6.22 9.49 -8.02
C SER A 51 6.51 8.79 -9.33
N VAL A 52 6.62 7.46 -9.30
CA VAL A 52 6.75 6.65 -10.53
C VAL A 52 5.45 6.61 -11.34
N TRP A 53 4.35 7.12 -10.79
CA TRP A 53 3.02 7.14 -11.40
C TRP A 53 2.62 8.51 -11.94
N SER A 54 3.40 9.56 -11.66
CA SER A 54 3.17 10.90 -12.19
C SER A 54 3.61 10.97 -13.65
N ALA A 55 2.66 11.15 -14.57
CA ALA A 55 2.94 11.16 -16.00
C ALA A 55 3.71 12.42 -16.47
N ASN A 56 3.58 13.51 -15.73
CA ASN A 56 4.15 14.83 -16.04
C ASN A 56 5.14 15.33 -14.98
N ASP A 57 5.58 14.44 -14.09
CA ASP A 57 6.49 14.77 -12.98
C ASP A 57 5.97 15.88 -12.03
N SER A 58 4.64 16.05 -11.96
CA SER A 58 3.99 17.04 -11.09
C SER A 58 3.94 16.62 -9.63
N ASP A 59 4.07 15.31 -9.34
CA ASP A 59 3.82 14.76 -8.02
C ASP A 59 5.05 14.05 -7.45
N ASP A 60 5.15 14.15 -6.15
CA ASP A 60 6.00 13.30 -5.31
C ASP A 60 5.14 12.34 -4.49
N VAL A 61 5.79 11.39 -3.86
CA VAL A 61 5.18 10.44 -2.93
C VAL A 61 5.72 10.68 -1.53
N ILE A 62 4.83 10.93 -0.57
CA ILE A 62 5.17 10.99 0.85
C ILE A 62 4.99 9.59 1.46
N CYS A 63 6.00 9.13 2.18
CA CYS A 63 6.03 7.85 2.87
C CYS A 63 5.80 8.04 4.37
N PHE A 64 4.75 7.45 4.91
CA PHE A 64 4.44 7.47 6.35
C PHE A 64 4.69 6.09 6.97
N CYS A 65 5.45 6.06 8.05
CA CYS A 65 5.70 4.87 8.83
C CYS A 65 4.57 4.62 9.82
N ILE A 66 3.72 3.65 9.54
CA ILE A 66 2.56 3.34 10.38
C ILE A 66 2.81 2.07 11.20
N GLU A 67 2.60 2.16 12.50
CA GLU A 67 2.56 1.03 13.41
C GLU A 67 1.26 1.08 14.20
N VAL A 68 0.44 0.02 14.04
CA VAL A 68 -0.90 0.01 14.64
C VAL A 68 -0.89 -0.61 16.04
N PRO A 69 -1.79 -0.16 16.95
CA PRO A 69 -1.89 -0.71 18.30
C PRO A 69 -2.13 -2.22 18.30
N ASP A 70 -1.79 -2.86 19.43
CA ASP A 70 -2.11 -4.27 19.62
C ASP A 70 -3.62 -4.47 19.68
N GLY A 71 -4.07 -5.62 19.18
CA GLY A 71 -5.50 -5.92 19.08
C GLY A 71 -6.21 -5.34 17.86
N SER A 72 -5.55 -4.51 17.04
CA SER A 72 -6.12 -4.00 15.79
C SER A 72 -6.44 -5.13 14.82
N LYS A 73 -7.55 -5.00 14.09
CA LYS A 73 -7.89 -5.92 13.01
C LYS A 73 -6.96 -5.68 11.82
N LEU A 74 -6.31 -6.74 11.35
CA LEU A 74 -5.39 -6.71 10.23
C LEU A 74 -5.99 -7.40 9.00
N LYS A 75 -5.70 -6.88 7.81
CA LYS A 75 -6.22 -7.37 6.52
C LYS A 75 -6.00 -8.89 6.32
N ASN A 76 -4.85 -9.41 6.71
CA ASN A 76 -4.53 -10.82 6.59
C ASN A 76 -5.28 -11.74 7.58
N LYS A 77 -5.96 -11.17 8.59
CA LYS A 77 -6.73 -11.87 9.61
C LYS A 77 -8.25 -11.73 9.46
N VAL A 78 -8.70 -11.02 8.42
CA VAL A 78 -10.11 -10.78 8.12
C VAL A 78 -10.43 -11.45 6.79
N SER A 79 -11.41 -12.34 6.78
CA SER A 79 -11.89 -12.99 5.55
C SER A 79 -12.76 -12.03 4.74
N ALA A 80 -12.95 -12.34 3.45
CA ALA A 80 -13.89 -11.60 2.60
C ALA A 80 -15.32 -11.63 3.16
N ILE A 81 -15.73 -12.75 3.73
CA ILE A 81 -17.06 -12.91 4.37
C ILE A 81 -17.20 -12.05 5.62
N ASP A 82 -16.14 -11.96 6.46
CA ASP A 82 -16.17 -11.09 7.64
C ASP A 82 -16.36 -9.63 7.26
N LEU A 83 -15.64 -9.17 6.23
CA LEU A 83 -15.75 -7.79 5.76
C LEU A 83 -17.12 -7.52 5.11
N LEU A 84 -17.64 -8.44 4.28
CA LEU A 84 -19.01 -8.37 3.77
C LEU A 84 -20.06 -8.35 4.91
N GLY A 85 -19.82 -9.08 5.99
CA GLY A 85 -20.62 -9.03 7.21
C GLY A 85 -20.65 -7.65 7.85
N CYS A 86 -19.50 -6.98 7.91
CA CYS A 86 -19.40 -5.59 8.39
C CYS A 86 -20.17 -4.61 7.47
N VAL A 87 -20.04 -4.75 6.15
CA VAL A 87 -20.81 -3.94 5.17
C VAL A 87 -22.30 -4.12 5.38
N LYS A 88 -22.75 -5.38 5.45
CA LYS A 88 -24.17 -5.70 5.72
C LYS A 88 -24.65 -5.08 7.03
N THR A 89 -23.87 -5.20 8.10
CA THR A 89 -24.23 -4.66 9.42
C THR A 89 -24.37 -3.14 9.37
N ALA A 90 -23.42 -2.45 8.75
CA ALA A 90 -23.47 -0.99 8.57
C ALA A 90 -24.67 -0.57 7.70
N GLN A 91 -24.92 -1.27 6.59
CA GLN A 91 -26.07 -0.99 5.73
C GLN A 91 -27.41 -1.19 6.48
N GLN A 92 -27.54 -2.31 7.16
CA GLN A 92 -28.77 -2.70 7.86
C GLN A 92 -29.07 -1.80 9.07
N ASN A 93 -28.06 -1.56 9.92
CA ASN A 93 -28.27 -0.98 11.25
C ASN A 93 -27.95 0.51 11.31
N TRP A 94 -27.38 1.08 10.26
CA TRP A 94 -27.08 2.52 10.17
C TRP A 94 -27.79 3.17 8.99
N VAL A 95 -27.51 2.72 7.76
CA VAL A 95 -28.05 3.39 6.56
C VAL A 95 -29.56 3.22 6.47
N MET A 96 -30.06 1.99 6.63
CA MET A 96 -31.50 1.71 6.48
C MET A 96 -32.33 2.26 7.63
N VAL A 97 -31.82 2.21 8.85
CA VAL A 97 -32.53 2.68 10.06
C VAL A 97 -32.43 4.21 10.20
N GLY A 98 -31.28 4.80 9.84
CA GLY A 98 -31.03 6.23 10.00
C GLY A 98 -31.73 7.13 8.98
N ARG A 99 -32.41 6.57 7.98
CA ARG A 99 -33.09 7.38 6.97
C ARG A 99 -34.55 7.66 7.34
N ASN A 100 -34.99 8.87 7.04
CA ASN A 100 -36.40 9.23 7.13
C ASN A 100 -37.03 9.11 5.73
N GLU A 101 -37.78 8.04 5.48
CA GLU A 101 -38.37 7.75 4.17
C GLU A 101 -39.36 8.83 3.70
N SER A 102 -40.05 9.48 4.63
CA SER A 102 -41.02 10.53 4.30
C SER A 102 -40.38 11.80 3.75
N LEU A 103 -39.10 12.02 4.02
CA LEU A 103 -38.33 13.18 3.52
C LEU A 103 -37.47 12.82 2.29
N CYS A 104 -37.44 11.55 1.89
CA CYS A 104 -36.64 11.10 0.76
C CYS A 104 -37.34 11.38 -0.57
N VAL A 105 -36.69 12.07 -1.49
CA VAL A 105 -37.19 12.26 -2.88
C VAL A 105 -37.37 10.92 -3.60
N LYS A 106 -36.48 9.96 -3.30
CA LYS A 106 -36.51 8.57 -3.84
C LYS A 106 -36.32 7.57 -2.69
N PRO A 107 -37.42 7.24 -1.96
CA PRO A 107 -37.32 6.40 -0.75
C PRO A 107 -36.79 4.98 -0.99
N PHE A 108 -36.83 4.48 -2.23
CA PHE A 108 -36.26 3.19 -2.61
C PHE A 108 -34.75 3.22 -2.81
N LEU A 109 -34.12 4.40 -2.91
CA LEU A 109 -32.67 4.53 -3.00
C LEU A 109 -32.05 4.63 -1.59
N GLN A 110 -30.93 4.00 -1.41
CA GLN A 110 -30.17 4.02 -0.17
C GLN A 110 -28.72 4.43 -0.43
N HIS A 111 -28.09 5.05 0.57
CA HIS A 111 -26.67 5.33 0.51
C HIS A 111 -25.89 4.02 0.49
N ASN A 112 -24.79 4.01 -0.25
CA ASN A 112 -23.89 2.88 -0.32
C ASN A 112 -22.89 2.90 0.84
N VAL A 113 -22.67 1.74 1.48
CA VAL A 113 -21.51 1.50 2.34
C VAL A 113 -20.36 1.10 1.42
N SER A 114 -19.60 2.10 0.98
CA SER A 114 -18.50 1.91 0.02
C SER A 114 -17.35 1.11 0.64
N ASN A 115 -16.88 0.12 -0.07
CA ASN A 115 -15.75 -0.71 0.35
C ASN A 115 -15.14 -1.46 -0.84
N THR A 116 -13.90 -1.91 -0.64
CA THR A 116 -13.21 -2.82 -1.54
C THR A 116 -12.83 -4.07 -0.75
N ILE A 117 -13.27 -5.21 -1.21
CA ILE A 117 -13.07 -6.51 -0.56
C ILE A 117 -12.08 -7.32 -1.35
N ASN A 118 -10.96 -7.67 -0.73
CA ASN A 118 -10.01 -8.59 -1.32
C ASN A 118 -10.48 -10.03 -1.08
N VAL A 119 -10.58 -10.80 -2.15
CA VAL A 119 -11.11 -12.16 -2.15
C VAL A 119 -9.98 -13.12 -2.51
N LYS A 120 -9.70 -14.09 -1.65
CA LYS A 120 -8.76 -15.17 -1.95
C LYS A 120 -9.37 -16.16 -2.94
N PRO A 121 -8.55 -16.90 -3.70
CA PRO A 121 -9.06 -17.86 -4.68
C PRO A 121 -10.08 -18.85 -4.13
N GLU A 122 -9.89 -19.31 -2.91
CA GLU A 122 -10.76 -20.25 -2.22
C GLU A 122 -12.07 -19.65 -1.67
N GLU A 123 -12.15 -18.32 -1.55
CA GLU A 123 -13.31 -17.63 -0.95
C GLU A 123 -14.41 -17.26 -1.96
N TRP A 124 -14.13 -17.27 -3.28
CA TRP A 124 -15.04 -16.74 -4.31
C TRP A 124 -16.44 -17.36 -4.27
N HIS A 125 -16.53 -18.66 -4.11
CA HIS A 125 -17.82 -19.37 -4.07
C HIS A 125 -18.68 -18.96 -2.86
N ASP A 126 -18.06 -18.80 -1.71
CA ASP A 126 -18.78 -18.39 -0.49
C ASP A 126 -19.15 -16.90 -0.55
N VAL A 127 -18.31 -16.06 -1.14
CA VAL A 127 -18.61 -14.64 -1.40
C VAL A 127 -19.82 -14.49 -2.32
N GLU A 128 -19.90 -15.26 -3.42
CA GLU A 128 -21.04 -15.27 -4.33
C GLU A 128 -22.33 -15.63 -3.58
N LYS A 129 -22.32 -16.72 -2.85
CA LYS A 129 -23.48 -17.18 -2.05
C LYS A 129 -23.90 -16.14 -1.00
N PHE A 130 -22.93 -15.54 -0.31
CA PHE A 130 -23.19 -14.57 0.73
C PHE A 130 -23.87 -13.32 0.15
N ILE A 131 -23.33 -12.77 -0.95
CA ILE A 131 -23.88 -11.60 -1.63
C ILE A 131 -25.29 -11.92 -2.14
N TYR A 132 -25.48 -13.03 -2.82
CA TYR A 132 -26.81 -13.42 -3.34
C TYR A 132 -27.85 -13.55 -2.23
N LYS A 133 -27.52 -14.24 -1.13
CA LYS A 133 -28.41 -14.42 0.02
C LYS A 133 -28.76 -13.09 0.70
N ASN A 134 -27.83 -12.16 0.75
CA ASN A 134 -27.96 -10.89 1.46
C ASN A 134 -28.13 -9.67 0.52
N ARG A 135 -28.46 -9.89 -0.76
CA ARG A 135 -28.47 -8.86 -1.82
C ARG A 135 -29.22 -7.57 -1.49
N LYS A 136 -30.26 -7.64 -0.65
CA LYS A 136 -31.03 -6.47 -0.23
C LYS A 136 -30.24 -5.49 0.65
N PHE A 137 -29.10 -5.88 1.18
CA PHE A 137 -28.24 -5.06 2.03
C PHE A 137 -27.03 -4.50 1.30
N PHE A 138 -26.86 -4.79 0.01
CA PHE A 138 -25.74 -4.29 -0.78
C PHE A 138 -26.24 -3.36 -1.89
N CYS A 139 -25.81 -2.10 -1.86
CA CYS A 139 -26.03 -1.15 -2.98
C CYS A 139 -24.94 -1.32 -4.03
N GLY A 140 -23.72 -1.55 -3.59
CA GLY A 140 -22.56 -1.85 -4.44
C GLY A 140 -21.37 -2.28 -3.58
N VAL A 141 -20.60 -3.25 -4.08
CA VAL A 141 -19.35 -3.71 -3.50
C VAL A 141 -18.33 -3.89 -4.61
N SER A 142 -17.08 -3.52 -4.34
CA SER A 142 -15.95 -3.81 -5.21
C SER A 142 -15.26 -5.06 -4.71
N LEU A 143 -15.10 -6.04 -5.59
CA LEU A 143 -14.40 -7.28 -5.28
C LEU A 143 -13.11 -7.33 -6.09
N LEU A 144 -12.00 -7.53 -5.42
CA LEU A 144 -10.69 -7.66 -6.05
C LEU A 144 -10.01 -8.97 -5.63
N PRO A 145 -9.32 -9.64 -6.54
CA PRO A 145 -8.44 -10.75 -6.14
C PRO A 145 -7.36 -10.21 -5.20
N VAL A 146 -6.91 -11.06 -4.29
CA VAL A 146 -5.78 -10.70 -3.43
C VAL A 146 -4.55 -10.49 -4.31
N SER A 147 -4.05 -9.26 -4.35
CA SER A 147 -2.77 -8.90 -4.98
C SER A 147 -1.74 -8.55 -3.90
N GLY A 148 -0.49 -8.80 -4.20
CA GLY A 148 0.61 -8.48 -3.29
C GLY A 148 1.07 -7.03 -3.44
N ASP A 149 1.39 -6.39 -2.32
CA ASP A 149 2.05 -5.08 -2.25
C ASP A 149 3.49 -5.08 -2.81
N LYS A 150 3.97 -6.25 -3.21
CA LYS A 150 5.32 -6.50 -3.74
C LYS A 150 5.37 -6.63 -5.27
N ASP A 151 4.22 -6.61 -5.91
CA ASP A 151 4.13 -6.87 -7.35
C ASP A 151 4.34 -5.61 -8.20
N TYR A 152 4.30 -4.41 -7.61
CA TYR A 152 4.52 -3.14 -8.31
C TYR A 152 5.21 -2.10 -7.40
N PRO A 153 5.99 -1.16 -8.01
CA PRO A 153 6.71 -0.14 -7.24
C PRO A 153 5.75 0.87 -6.61
N GLN A 154 6.18 1.45 -5.49
CA GLN A 154 5.41 2.48 -4.77
C GLN A 154 3.95 2.11 -4.48
N ALA A 155 3.69 0.83 -4.17
CA ALA A 155 2.37 0.42 -3.70
C ALA A 155 1.90 1.34 -2.57
N PRO A 156 0.62 1.77 -2.54
CA PRO A 156 0.08 2.69 -1.53
C PRO A 156 0.32 2.21 -0.09
N PHE A 157 0.37 0.89 0.08
CA PHE A 157 0.69 0.24 1.34
C PHE A 157 1.75 -0.82 1.10
N SER A 158 2.85 -0.79 1.84
CA SER A 158 3.85 -1.84 1.83
C SER A 158 4.05 -2.40 3.23
N THR A 159 3.79 -3.68 3.40
CA THR A 159 3.98 -4.37 4.66
C THR A 159 5.44 -4.30 5.10
N VAL A 160 5.65 -4.09 6.40
CA VAL A 160 6.97 -4.07 7.03
C VAL A 160 7.05 -5.19 8.06
N TYR A 161 7.95 -6.13 7.83
CA TYR A 161 8.22 -7.24 8.73
C TYR A 161 9.44 -6.95 9.61
N LEU A 162 9.39 -7.40 10.87
CA LEU A 162 10.58 -7.44 11.72
C LEU A 162 11.57 -8.49 11.20
N PRO A 163 12.87 -8.36 11.53
CA PRO A 163 13.86 -9.36 11.14
C PRO A 163 13.48 -10.80 11.53
N SER A 164 12.92 -11.01 12.72
CA SER A 164 12.42 -12.31 13.17
C SER A 164 11.24 -12.84 12.34
N GLU A 165 10.33 -11.95 11.93
CA GLU A 165 9.21 -12.31 11.04
C GLU A 165 9.72 -12.68 9.64
N MET A 166 10.73 -11.94 9.13
CA MET A 166 11.36 -12.25 7.84
C MET A 166 12.06 -13.64 7.85
N VAL A 167 12.76 -13.97 8.93
CA VAL A 167 13.36 -15.31 9.09
C VAL A 167 12.26 -16.39 9.12
N SER A 168 11.15 -16.15 9.81
CA SER A 168 10.02 -17.07 9.81
C SER A 168 9.40 -17.27 8.44
N HIS A 169 9.35 -16.22 7.59
CA HIS A 169 8.78 -16.28 6.25
C HIS A 169 9.73 -16.88 5.20
N TYR A 170 11.01 -16.54 5.28
CA TYR A 170 11.98 -16.80 4.20
C TYR A 170 13.09 -17.77 4.61
N GLY A 171 13.15 -18.14 5.89
CA GLY A 171 14.26 -18.93 6.45
C GLY A 171 15.50 -18.07 6.70
N ASP A 172 16.59 -18.73 7.09
CA ASP A 172 17.86 -18.09 7.48
C ASP A 172 18.47 -17.21 6.37
N GLY A 173 18.11 -17.45 5.10
CA GLY A 173 18.55 -16.66 3.97
C GLY A 173 18.22 -15.17 4.12
N ALA A 174 17.12 -14.83 4.82
CA ALA A 174 16.73 -13.44 5.06
C ALA A 174 17.81 -12.62 5.78
N MET A 175 18.61 -13.27 6.64
CA MET A 175 19.69 -12.60 7.37
C MET A 175 20.87 -12.18 6.48
N PHE A 176 21.02 -12.78 5.30
CA PHE A 176 22.18 -12.59 4.43
C PHE A 176 21.88 -11.85 3.14
N VAL A 177 20.61 -11.49 2.91
CA VAL A 177 20.18 -10.90 1.64
C VAL A 177 20.63 -9.44 1.47
N SER A 178 20.98 -8.74 2.54
CA SER A 178 21.41 -7.32 2.51
C SER A 178 22.58 -7.09 1.56
N GLY A 179 23.56 -7.96 1.51
CA GLY A 179 24.69 -7.83 0.57
C GLY A 179 24.30 -7.98 -0.91
N LEU A 180 23.20 -8.67 -1.22
CA LEU A 180 22.66 -8.70 -2.58
C LEU A 180 21.95 -7.39 -2.91
N ILE A 181 21.24 -6.80 -1.94
CA ILE A 181 20.53 -5.52 -2.07
C ILE A 181 21.54 -4.39 -2.32
N GLU A 182 22.61 -4.30 -1.54
CA GLU A 182 23.63 -3.25 -1.70
C GLU A 182 24.25 -3.26 -3.10
N VAL A 183 24.60 -4.44 -3.60
CA VAL A 183 25.12 -4.57 -4.96
C VAL A 183 24.08 -4.19 -6.01
N ALA A 184 22.81 -4.58 -5.79
CA ALA A 184 21.71 -4.22 -6.67
C ALA A 184 21.52 -2.69 -6.76
N LEU A 185 21.47 -2.01 -5.62
CA LEU A 185 21.30 -0.55 -5.58
C LEU A 185 22.42 0.16 -6.34
N ASN A 186 23.67 -0.24 -6.13
CA ASN A 186 24.81 0.32 -6.89
C ASN A 186 24.72 0.08 -8.41
N LEU A 187 24.26 -1.09 -8.84
CA LEU A 187 24.18 -1.44 -10.25
C LEU A 187 22.95 -0.87 -10.97
N TRP A 188 21.87 -0.58 -10.26
CA TRP A 188 20.60 -0.07 -10.79
C TRP A 188 20.22 1.31 -10.26
N GLU A 189 21.23 2.11 -9.83
CA GLU A 189 21.03 3.53 -9.46
C GLU A 189 19.90 3.67 -8.42
N ASP A 190 20.05 2.94 -7.29
CA ASP A 190 19.11 2.87 -6.18
C ASP A 190 17.72 2.27 -6.50
N ASN A 191 17.54 1.72 -7.70
CA ASN A 191 16.27 1.10 -8.10
C ASN A 191 16.26 -0.42 -7.89
N LEU A 192 15.93 -0.85 -6.66
CA LEU A 192 15.82 -2.27 -6.33
C LEU A 192 14.73 -2.99 -7.14
N TRP A 193 13.65 -2.30 -7.50
CA TRP A 193 12.55 -2.89 -8.28
C TRP A 193 13.03 -3.29 -9.67
N ALA A 194 13.76 -2.41 -10.36
CA ALA A 194 14.34 -2.73 -11.66
C ALA A 194 15.35 -3.90 -11.57
N ALA A 195 16.10 -3.99 -10.47
CA ALA A 195 16.99 -5.14 -10.23
C ALA A 195 16.21 -6.45 -10.06
N CYS A 196 15.12 -6.43 -9.27
CA CYS A 196 14.25 -7.59 -9.06
C CYS A 196 13.55 -8.00 -10.36
N ASP A 197 13.05 -7.07 -11.15
CA ASP A 197 12.43 -7.35 -12.45
C ASP A 197 13.45 -7.98 -13.41
N GLY A 198 14.66 -7.46 -13.44
CA GLY A 198 15.76 -8.05 -14.20
C GLY A 198 16.08 -9.48 -13.75
N LEU A 199 16.05 -9.76 -12.44
CA LEU A 199 16.27 -11.09 -11.89
C LEU A 199 15.14 -12.07 -12.26
N LEU A 200 13.90 -11.58 -12.31
CA LEU A 200 12.71 -12.35 -12.74
C LEU A 200 12.62 -12.52 -14.26
N GLY A 201 13.46 -11.83 -15.02
CA GLY A 201 13.37 -11.83 -16.50
C GLY A 201 12.22 -10.99 -17.05
N ILE A 202 11.71 -10.04 -16.25
CA ILE A 202 10.67 -9.10 -16.64
C ILE A 202 11.32 -7.87 -17.28
N GLY A 203 10.80 -7.44 -18.44
CA GLY A 203 11.29 -6.24 -19.13
C GLY A 203 12.46 -6.47 -20.09
N THR A 204 13.33 -5.49 -20.24
CA THR A 204 14.44 -5.52 -21.20
C THR A 204 15.58 -6.44 -20.76
N ARG A 205 16.26 -7.03 -21.76
CA ARG A 205 17.44 -7.89 -21.53
C ARG A 205 18.51 -7.15 -20.70
N ILE A 206 18.98 -7.81 -19.63
CA ILE A 206 20.05 -7.27 -18.78
C ILE A 206 21.32 -7.03 -19.60
N LYS A 207 21.78 -5.78 -19.59
CA LYS A 207 23.04 -5.33 -20.22
C LYS A 207 24.08 -5.08 -19.15
N GLY A 208 25.35 -5.36 -19.48
CA GLY A 208 26.50 -5.17 -18.59
C GLY A 208 26.88 -6.41 -17.80
N ASN A 209 28.20 -6.62 -17.65
CA ASN A 209 28.74 -7.82 -16.97
C ASN A 209 28.40 -7.82 -15.49
N GLY A 210 28.52 -6.71 -14.78
CA GLY A 210 28.22 -6.64 -13.34
C GLY A 210 26.77 -7.04 -13.01
N LYS A 211 25.79 -6.59 -13.83
CA LYS A 211 24.39 -6.98 -13.66
C LYS A 211 24.16 -8.47 -13.91
N ARG A 212 24.85 -9.06 -14.90
CA ARG A 212 24.77 -10.51 -15.18
C ARG A 212 25.40 -11.33 -14.04
N GLU A 213 26.53 -10.91 -13.55
CA GLU A 213 27.20 -11.57 -12.41
C GLU A 213 26.35 -11.53 -11.15
N TRP A 214 25.70 -10.39 -10.89
CA TRP A 214 24.76 -10.26 -9.79
C TRP A 214 23.58 -11.23 -9.92
N VAL A 215 22.98 -11.36 -11.10
CA VAL A 215 21.88 -12.32 -11.36
C VAL A 215 22.34 -13.75 -11.07
N GLU A 216 23.51 -14.15 -11.53
CA GLU A 216 24.05 -15.49 -11.25
C GLU A 216 24.34 -15.70 -9.76
N ARG A 217 24.80 -14.66 -9.06
CA ARG A 217 24.96 -14.68 -7.60
C ARG A 217 23.61 -14.86 -6.89
N CYS A 218 22.57 -14.16 -7.34
CA CYS A 218 21.20 -14.30 -6.81
C CYS A 218 20.65 -15.73 -7.03
N LYS A 219 20.85 -16.32 -8.21
CA LYS A 219 20.42 -17.68 -8.50
C LYS A 219 21.13 -18.70 -7.59
N LYS A 220 22.43 -18.56 -7.38
CA LYS A 220 23.19 -19.40 -6.45
C LYS A 220 22.70 -19.24 -5.02
N PHE A 221 22.40 -18.01 -4.61
CA PHE A 221 21.84 -17.70 -3.30
C PHE A 221 20.46 -18.34 -3.10
N ALA A 222 19.55 -18.16 -4.07
CA ALA A 222 18.22 -18.77 -4.03
C ALA A 222 18.31 -20.30 -3.94
N LYS A 223 19.19 -20.93 -4.73
CA LYS A 223 19.42 -22.38 -4.67
C LYS A 223 19.89 -22.85 -3.29
N LYS A 224 20.70 -22.04 -2.61
CA LYS A 224 21.26 -22.40 -1.30
C LYS A 224 20.26 -22.21 -0.14
N TYR A 225 19.45 -21.15 -0.18
CA TYR A 225 18.66 -20.70 0.97
C TYR A 225 17.14 -20.68 0.75
N MET A 226 16.66 -20.81 -0.49
CA MET A 226 15.24 -20.63 -0.86
C MET A 226 14.76 -21.67 -1.87
N ASP A 227 15.31 -22.87 -1.87
CA ASP A 227 14.94 -23.99 -2.74
C ASP A 227 14.92 -23.63 -4.25
N GLY A 228 15.74 -22.65 -4.65
CA GLY A 228 15.82 -22.16 -6.02
C GLY A 228 14.71 -21.18 -6.41
N ASP A 229 13.82 -20.82 -5.49
CA ASP A 229 12.71 -19.90 -5.76
C ASP A 229 13.21 -18.44 -5.86
N ILE A 230 13.34 -17.97 -7.09
CA ILE A 230 13.78 -16.61 -7.42
C ILE A 230 12.72 -15.56 -7.03
N LYS A 231 11.44 -15.87 -7.17
CA LYS A 231 10.36 -14.95 -6.78
C LYS A 231 10.37 -14.74 -5.26
N ARG A 232 10.54 -15.81 -4.50
CA ARG A 232 10.70 -15.76 -3.04
C ARG A 232 11.90 -14.91 -2.64
N LEU A 233 13.03 -15.02 -3.36
CA LEU A 233 14.22 -14.19 -3.12
C LEU A 233 13.91 -12.70 -3.38
N THR A 234 13.26 -12.35 -4.49
CA THR A 234 12.91 -10.96 -4.79
C THR A 234 11.97 -10.37 -3.73
N TYR A 235 11.02 -11.15 -3.24
CA TYR A 235 10.14 -10.72 -2.15
C TYR A 235 10.89 -10.51 -0.84
N CYS A 236 11.82 -11.40 -0.51
CA CYS A 236 12.68 -11.24 0.66
C CYS A 236 13.53 -9.97 0.57
N MET A 237 14.15 -9.69 -0.59
CA MET A 237 14.91 -8.46 -0.80
C MET A 237 14.05 -7.20 -0.63
N LYS A 238 12.84 -7.19 -1.18
CA LYS A 238 11.90 -6.07 -1.04
C LYS A 238 11.48 -5.86 0.42
N ASP A 239 11.22 -6.94 1.17
CA ASP A 239 10.85 -6.85 2.59
C ASP A 239 12.01 -6.34 3.47
N VAL A 240 13.23 -6.81 3.21
CA VAL A 240 14.42 -6.32 3.93
C VAL A 240 14.69 -4.85 3.60
N TYR A 241 14.51 -4.45 2.35
CA TYR A 241 14.62 -3.06 1.93
C TYR A 241 13.55 -2.18 2.59
N ASN A 242 12.28 -2.60 2.59
CA ASN A 242 11.20 -1.89 3.26
C ASN A 242 11.44 -1.72 4.77
N TRP A 243 11.98 -2.75 5.43
CA TRP A 243 12.36 -2.65 6.84
C TRP A 243 13.45 -1.62 7.07
N LYS A 244 14.50 -1.62 6.25
CA LYS A 244 15.59 -0.63 6.35
C LYS A 244 15.05 0.78 6.16
N GLU A 245 14.29 1.01 5.09
CA GLU A 245 13.67 2.32 4.81
C GLU A 245 12.77 2.78 5.96
N TRP A 246 11.95 1.90 6.50
CA TRP A 246 11.06 2.21 7.62
C TRP A 246 11.83 2.61 8.89
N VAL A 247 12.89 1.90 9.23
CA VAL A 247 13.75 2.22 10.38
C VAL A 247 14.45 3.56 10.19
N ASP A 248 15.01 3.79 9.01
CA ASP A 248 15.73 5.02 8.70
C ASP A 248 14.79 6.22 8.66
N MET A 249 13.63 6.13 8.03
CA MET A 249 12.61 7.18 8.05
C MET A 249 12.14 7.51 9.48
N LYS A 250 11.87 6.50 10.31
CA LYS A 250 11.47 6.75 11.72
C LYS A 250 12.58 7.43 12.52
N ARG A 251 13.83 7.08 12.30
CA ARG A 251 14.98 7.68 12.98
C ARG A 251 15.19 9.15 12.58
N GLU A 252 14.99 9.45 11.30
CA GLU A 252 15.26 10.76 10.72
C GLU A 252 14.05 11.70 10.74
N TYR A 253 12.86 11.19 11.08
CA TYR A 253 11.64 11.96 11.13
C TYR A 253 11.75 13.15 12.08
N LYS A 254 11.33 14.32 11.60
CA LYS A 254 11.22 15.56 12.39
C LYS A 254 9.77 16.01 12.39
N SER A 255 9.30 16.43 13.56
CA SER A 255 8.00 17.09 13.69
C SER A 255 8.01 18.41 12.92
N VAL A 256 6.95 18.68 12.18
CA VAL A 256 6.81 19.90 11.36
C VAL A 256 5.83 20.84 12.04
N ASP A 257 6.22 22.09 12.20
CA ASP A 257 5.32 23.14 12.69
C ASP A 257 4.62 23.81 11.49
N TYR A 258 3.41 23.36 11.21
CA TYR A 258 2.60 23.91 10.11
C TYR A 258 2.01 25.30 10.42
N THR A 259 2.10 25.82 11.65
CA THR A 259 1.65 27.18 11.95
C THR A 259 2.51 28.24 11.30
N THR A 260 3.72 27.88 10.89
CA THR A 260 4.65 28.75 10.16
C THR A 260 4.48 28.68 8.65
N CYS A 261 3.70 27.73 8.14
CA CYS A 261 3.41 27.59 6.73
C CYS A 261 2.27 28.56 6.34
N ILE A 262 2.63 29.63 5.66
CA ILE A 262 1.65 30.63 5.19
C ILE A 262 1.41 30.36 3.71
N GLU A 263 0.22 29.89 3.39
CA GLU A 263 -0.24 29.72 2.02
C GLU A 263 -0.92 31.03 1.56
N GLN A 264 -0.31 31.72 0.62
CA GLN A 264 -0.82 32.98 0.09
C GLN A 264 -1.60 32.80 -1.22
N GLU A 265 -1.22 31.80 -2.00
CA GLU A 265 -1.82 31.48 -3.30
C GLU A 265 -1.90 29.95 -3.45
N ASP A 266 -2.97 29.48 -4.06
CA ASP A 266 -3.12 28.09 -4.47
C ASP A 266 -2.38 27.89 -5.81
N ASN A 267 -1.23 27.25 -5.74
CA ASN A 267 -0.40 26.97 -6.91
C ASN A 267 -0.73 25.63 -7.58
N VAL A 268 -1.71 24.91 -7.07
CA VAL A 268 -2.13 23.63 -7.63
C VAL A 268 -2.99 23.86 -8.85
N VAL A 269 -2.64 23.21 -9.96
CA VAL A 269 -3.43 23.24 -11.18
C VAL A 269 -4.36 22.03 -11.20
N PRO A 270 -5.68 22.21 -11.02
CA PRO A 270 -6.64 21.10 -10.86
C PRO A 270 -6.61 20.08 -12.01
N GLU A 271 -6.31 20.53 -13.22
CA GLU A 271 -6.20 19.66 -14.39
C GLU A 271 -4.97 18.72 -14.34
N GLN A 272 -4.01 19.03 -13.49
CA GLN A 272 -2.82 18.20 -13.26
C GLN A 272 -3.00 17.22 -12.10
N GLU A 273 -4.00 17.46 -11.26
CA GLU A 273 -4.39 16.49 -10.24
C GLU A 273 -5.15 15.34 -10.89
N ILE A 274 -4.60 14.17 -10.78
CA ILE A 274 -5.36 12.96 -11.09
C ILE A 274 -6.45 12.85 -10.03
N ALA A 275 -7.72 12.87 -10.43
CA ALA A 275 -8.88 12.82 -9.54
C ALA A 275 -8.87 11.65 -8.56
N CYS A 276 -7.98 10.73 -8.77
CA CYS A 276 -7.72 9.54 -8.00
C CYS A 276 -6.37 9.56 -7.29
N ALA A 277 -5.67 10.69 -7.22
CA ALA A 277 -4.36 10.79 -6.56
C ALA A 277 -4.41 10.40 -5.08
N ASN A 278 -5.56 10.51 -4.45
CA ASN A 278 -5.77 10.03 -3.09
C ASN A 278 -5.97 8.53 -2.96
N GLY A 279 -5.80 7.83 -4.04
CA GLY A 279 -5.48 6.43 -4.20
C GLY A 279 -6.13 5.39 -3.32
N ALA A 280 -6.98 5.72 -2.43
CA ALA A 280 -7.53 4.72 -1.52
C ALA A 280 -8.81 4.06 -2.04
N CYS A 281 -9.45 4.65 -3.03
CA CYS A 281 -10.60 4.05 -3.70
C CYS A 281 -10.21 3.21 -4.90
N GLU A 282 -9.01 3.38 -5.24
CA GLU A 282 -8.54 3.19 -6.54
C GLU A 282 -7.88 1.89 -6.65
N ILE A 283 -8.46 1.05 -7.35
CA ILE A 283 -7.75 0.06 -8.14
C ILE A 283 -6.62 -0.62 -7.36
N ILE A 284 -6.93 -1.15 -6.21
CA ILE A 284 -6.05 -2.20 -5.69
C ILE A 284 -6.87 -3.36 -5.15
#